data_01492d16f313738a8ce0edfbfc3811ac
#
_entry.id   01492d16f313738a8ce0edfbfc3811ac
#
_cell.length_a   1.000
_cell.length_b   1.000
_cell.length_c   1.000
_cell.angle_alpha   90.00
_cell.angle_beta   90.00
_cell.angle_gamma   90.00
#
_symmetry.space_group_name_H-M   'P 1'
#
loop_
_entity.id
_entity.type
_entity.pdbx_description
1 polymer ?
#
loop_
_entity_poly.entity_id
_entity_poly.type
_entity_poly.pdbx_seq_one_letter_code
_entity_poly.pdbx_strand_id
1 'polypeptide(L)'
;MDMKIDCPVCGVKNGAISKMDTTNIPYFGEVIETSITCPHCGFKHSDVMSVEKNDPAKHTLTINKNNLNSRVVRSQTSTVSIPEAGIKVEPGPKSQGYVSNVEGVIERFINATHRARALYDEDEESIKNIISTKNFLESILKGENEATLIIEDPYGQSKIVDLKAKSVPLTEEELKTLKTGFTILDQEDLNEEREEIKKEENKKSNTDN
;
A
#
# COMPACT_ATOMS: atom_id res chain seq x y z
N MET A 1 16.28 2.11 16.44
CA MET A 1 16.33 3.27 17.35
C MET A 1 14.92 3.63 17.76
N ASP A 2 14.65 3.71 19.07
CA ASP A 2 13.29 3.96 19.57
C ASP A 2 13.19 5.39 20.10
N MET A 3 12.21 6.16 19.61
CA MET A 3 11.97 7.53 20.04
C MET A 3 10.51 7.70 20.47
N LYS A 4 10.29 8.49 21.53
CA LYS A 4 8.94 8.94 21.89
C LYS A 4 8.60 10.20 21.13
N ILE A 5 7.46 10.21 20.47
CA ILE A 5 6.95 11.35 19.70
C ILE A 5 5.51 11.66 20.09
N ASP A 6 5.06 12.84 19.76
CA ASP A 6 3.64 13.19 19.90
C ASP A 6 2.82 12.35 18.91
N CYS A 7 1.69 11.84 19.34
CA CYS A 7 0.86 11.01 18.46
C CYS A 7 0.22 11.88 17.36
N PRO A 8 0.41 11.54 16.08
CA PRO A 8 -0.15 12.33 14.98
C PRO A 8 -1.69 12.25 14.88
N VAL A 9 -2.30 11.30 15.58
CA VAL A 9 -3.76 11.09 15.51
C VAL A 9 -4.48 11.64 16.73
N CYS A 10 -4.03 11.33 17.94
CA CYS A 10 -4.71 11.77 19.17
C CYS A 10 -4.02 12.93 19.89
N GLY A 11 -2.88 13.40 19.41
CA GLY A 11 -2.16 14.55 19.96
C GLY A 11 -1.51 14.34 21.34
N VAL A 12 -1.58 13.13 21.90
CA VAL A 12 -0.94 12.85 23.22
C VAL A 12 0.56 13.07 23.10
N LYS A 13 1.09 13.96 23.94
CA LYS A 13 2.52 14.30 23.98
C LYS A 13 3.36 13.11 24.42
N ASN A 14 4.41 12.80 23.66
CA ASN A 14 5.29 11.65 23.89
C ASN A 14 4.53 10.31 24.02
N GLY A 15 3.30 10.24 23.49
CA GLY A 15 2.40 9.09 23.62
C GLY A 15 2.58 8.02 22.57
N ALA A 16 3.30 8.31 21.49
CA ALA A 16 3.62 7.34 20.45
C ALA A 16 5.10 6.95 20.49
N ILE A 17 5.36 5.71 20.12
CA ILE A 17 6.72 5.17 19.96
C ILE A 17 7.00 5.08 18.46
N SER A 18 8.02 5.79 18.01
CA SER A 18 8.58 5.68 16.67
C SER A 18 9.82 4.79 16.73
N LYS A 19 9.83 3.75 15.91
CA LYS A 19 10.99 2.87 15.73
C LYS A 19 11.51 3.02 14.31
N MET A 20 12.82 3.00 14.18
CA MET A 20 13.52 3.01 12.90
C MET A 20 14.62 1.97 12.97
N ASP A 21 14.54 0.99 12.09
CA ASP A 21 15.53 -0.08 11.98
C ASP A 21 16.01 -0.17 10.52
N THR A 22 17.29 -0.48 10.34
CA THR A 22 17.89 -0.66 9.02
C THR A 22 18.18 -2.15 8.85
N THR A 23 17.68 -2.72 7.76
CA THR A 23 17.83 -4.14 7.44
C THR A 23 18.38 -4.29 6.03
N ASN A 24 19.39 -5.14 5.86
CA ASN A 24 19.87 -5.51 4.52
C ASN A 24 19.08 -6.71 4.00
N ILE A 25 18.38 -6.52 2.87
CA ILE A 25 17.65 -7.58 2.19
C ILE A 25 18.52 -8.12 1.06
N PRO A 26 18.90 -9.42 1.08
CA PRO A 26 19.69 -10.01 0.02
C PRO A 26 19.09 -9.74 -1.36
N TYR A 27 19.93 -9.32 -2.32
CA TYR A 27 19.56 -8.97 -3.72
C TYR A 27 18.66 -7.74 -3.88
N PHE A 28 18.31 -7.05 -2.78
CA PHE A 28 17.55 -5.80 -2.84
C PHE A 28 18.37 -4.61 -2.33
N GLY A 29 19.19 -4.83 -1.32
CA GLY A 29 19.98 -3.79 -0.69
C GLY A 29 19.46 -3.41 0.70
N GLU A 30 19.91 -2.26 1.16
CA GLU A 30 19.58 -1.73 2.48
C GLU A 30 18.22 -1.03 2.47
N VAL A 31 17.37 -1.37 3.42
CA VAL A 31 16.05 -0.76 3.63
C VAL A 31 15.96 -0.18 5.03
N ILE A 32 15.28 0.94 5.15
CA ILE A 32 14.85 1.53 6.41
C ILE A 32 13.40 1.14 6.65
N GLU A 33 13.16 0.39 7.70
CA GLU A 33 11.82 0.08 8.20
C GLU A 33 11.48 1.07 9.32
N THR A 34 10.37 1.78 9.15
CA THR A 34 9.85 2.69 10.18
C THR A 34 8.52 2.19 10.70
N SER A 35 8.29 2.36 11.99
CA SER A 35 6.99 2.08 12.59
C SER A 35 6.66 3.09 13.67
N ILE A 36 5.39 3.49 13.72
CA ILE A 36 4.84 4.36 14.76
C ILE A 36 3.69 3.62 15.42
N THR A 37 3.74 3.49 16.73
CA THR A 37 2.65 2.88 17.52
C THR A 37 2.25 3.79 18.66
N CYS A 38 0.96 4.03 18.81
CA CYS A 38 0.41 4.76 19.95
C CYS A 38 -0.44 3.84 20.84
N PRO A 39 -0.02 3.48 22.04
CA PRO A 39 -0.81 2.64 22.95
C PRO A 39 -2.07 3.32 23.46
N HIS A 40 -2.14 4.66 23.42
CA HIS A 40 -3.28 5.43 23.90
C HIS A 40 -4.50 5.34 22.98
N CYS A 41 -4.31 5.49 21.66
CA CYS A 41 -5.42 5.47 20.68
C CYS A 41 -5.38 4.26 19.74
N GLY A 42 -4.42 3.36 19.90
CA GLY A 42 -4.26 2.18 19.04
C GLY A 42 -3.70 2.48 17.64
N PHE A 43 -3.30 3.73 17.35
CA PHE A 43 -2.71 4.08 16.07
C PHE A 43 -1.45 3.25 15.80
N LYS A 44 -1.38 2.70 14.58
CA LYS A 44 -0.22 1.98 14.06
C LYS A 44 0.01 2.41 12.62
N HIS A 45 1.26 2.70 12.31
CA HIS A 45 1.71 2.99 10.96
C HIS A 45 3.07 2.34 10.73
N SER A 46 3.31 1.81 9.54
CA SER A 46 4.62 1.29 9.15
C SER A 46 4.93 1.68 7.72
N ASP A 47 6.21 1.89 7.45
CA ASP A 47 6.71 2.15 6.11
C ASP A 47 8.06 1.48 5.88
N VAL A 48 8.39 1.25 4.61
CA VAL A 48 9.65 0.65 4.17
C VAL A 48 10.18 1.49 3.01
N MET A 49 11.40 1.96 3.15
CA MET A 49 12.08 2.72 2.11
C MET A 49 13.43 2.08 1.80
N SER A 50 13.78 1.95 0.51
CA SER A 50 15.15 1.65 0.10
C SER A 50 16.05 2.84 0.42
N VAL A 51 17.25 2.58 0.93
CA VAL A 51 18.29 3.60 1.12
C VAL A 51 18.82 4.09 -0.23
N GLU A 52 18.80 3.19 -1.23
CA GLU A 52 19.22 3.52 -2.58
C GLU A 52 18.09 4.21 -3.35
N LYS A 53 18.45 5.23 -4.13
CA LYS A 53 17.54 5.87 -5.07
C LYS A 53 17.37 4.95 -6.28
N ASN A 54 16.18 4.45 -6.49
CA ASN A 54 15.83 3.59 -7.61
C ASN A 54 14.91 4.33 -8.59
N ASP A 55 14.95 3.92 -9.84
CA ASP A 55 14.03 4.42 -10.87
C ASP A 55 12.65 3.74 -10.73
N PRO A 56 11.57 4.42 -11.17
CA PRO A 56 10.25 3.83 -11.25
C PRO A 56 10.25 2.49 -11.96
N ALA A 57 9.68 1.47 -11.34
CA ALA A 57 9.77 0.12 -11.86
C ALA A 57 8.47 -0.69 -11.71
N LYS A 58 8.29 -1.59 -12.68
CA LYS A 58 7.28 -2.64 -12.68
C LYS A 58 7.95 -3.99 -12.51
N HIS A 59 7.58 -4.68 -11.44
CA HIS A 59 8.06 -6.03 -11.14
C HIS A 59 6.97 -7.04 -11.42
N THR A 60 7.33 -8.14 -12.10
CA THR A 60 6.38 -9.18 -12.49
C THR A 60 6.96 -10.54 -12.14
N LEU A 61 6.16 -11.39 -11.51
CA LEU A 61 6.51 -12.78 -11.18
C LEU A 61 5.32 -13.69 -11.47
N THR A 62 5.52 -14.74 -12.27
CA THR A 62 4.56 -15.84 -12.32
C THR A 62 4.65 -16.64 -11.02
N ILE A 63 3.61 -16.54 -10.21
CA ILE A 63 3.52 -17.19 -8.91
C ILE A 63 2.91 -18.58 -9.01
N ASN A 64 3.52 -19.52 -8.30
CA ASN A 64 3.07 -20.89 -8.18
C ASN A 64 3.58 -21.49 -6.86
N LYS A 65 3.25 -22.76 -6.60
CA LYS A 65 3.61 -23.46 -5.35
C LYS A 65 5.10 -23.38 -4.98
N ASN A 66 6.00 -23.26 -5.97
CA ASN A 66 7.45 -23.35 -5.72
C ASN A 66 8.07 -22.03 -5.30
N ASN A 67 7.36 -20.89 -5.48
CA ASN A 67 7.89 -19.56 -5.19
C ASN A 67 7.03 -18.73 -4.22
N LEU A 68 6.13 -19.37 -3.48
CA LEU A 68 5.33 -18.72 -2.43
C LEU A 68 6.20 -18.08 -1.33
N ASN A 69 7.39 -18.60 -1.09
CA ASN A 69 8.35 -18.07 -0.12
C ASN A 69 9.22 -16.93 -0.67
N SER A 70 9.13 -16.61 -1.97
CA SER A 70 9.92 -15.51 -2.56
C SER A 70 9.59 -14.21 -1.87
N ARG A 71 10.64 -13.47 -1.50
CA ARG A 71 10.48 -12.25 -0.72
C ARG A 71 9.90 -11.12 -1.55
N VAL A 72 9.00 -10.38 -0.94
CA VAL A 72 8.36 -9.20 -1.51
C VAL A 72 8.60 -8.01 -0.59
N VAL A 73 9.16 -6.95 -1.15
CA VAL A 73 9.24 -5.63 -0.53
C VAL A 73 8.22 -4.75 -1.23
N ARG A 74 7.29 -4.20 -0.49
CA ARG A 74 6.26 -3.30 -0.99
C ARG A 74 6.32 -1.97 -0.26
N SER A 75 6.54 -0.89 -1.00
CA SER A 75 6.47 0.49 -0.49
C SER A 75 5.02 0.93 -0.29
N GLN A 76 4.82 1.98 0.50
CA GLN A 76 3.47 2.54 0.71
C GLN A 76 2.85 3.14 -0.58
N THR A 77 3.65 3.47 -1.59
CA THR A 77 3.23 4.12 -2.84
C THR A 77 2.98 3.16 -3.99
N SER A 78 3.33 1.88 -3.83
CA SER A 78 3.20 0.91 -4.90
C SER A 78 1.79 0.33 -5.02
N THR A 79 1.40 0.09 -6.26
CA THR A 79 0.23 -0.69 -6.64
C THR A 79 0.59 -2.15 -6.78
N VAL A 80 -0.24 -3.03 -6.24
CA VAL A 80 -0.05 -4.49 -6.32
C VAL A 80 -1.28 -5.13 -6.94
N SER A 81 -1.09 -6.03 -7.92
CA SER A 81 -2.20 -6.69 -8.60
C SER A 81 -1.92 -8.15 -8.94
N ILE A 82 -3.01 -8.91 -9.05
CA ILE A 82 -3.05 -10.26 -9.64
C ILE A 82 -4.17 -10.22 -10.69
N PRO A 83 -3.84 -9.96 -11.96
CA PRO A 83 -4.84 -9.76 -13.01
C PRO A 83 -5.79 -10.95 -13.20
N GLU A 84 -5.28 -12.19 -13.12
CA GLU A 84 -6.06 -13.41 -13.26
C GLU A 84 -7.10 -13.58 -12.14
N ALA A 85 -6.84 -13.01 -10.96
CA ALA A 85 -7.80 -12.94 -9.86
C ALA A 85 -8.75 -11.74 -9.98
N GLY A 86 -8.55 -10.84 -10.94
CA GLY A 86 -9.29 -9.59 -11.06
C GLY A 86 -9.09 -8.64 -9.87
N ILE A 87 -7.95 -8.74 -9.16
CA ILE A 87 -7.70 -7.94 -7.96
C ILE A 87 -6.53 -6.98 -8.15
N LYS A 88 -6.74 -5.73 -7.74
CA LYS A 88 -5.74 -4.66 -7.72
C LYS A 88 -5.88 -3.87 -6.43
N VAL A 89 -4.78 -3.64 -5.73
CA VAL A 89 -4.73 -2.79 -4.54
C VAL A 89 -3.85 -1.59 -4.84
N GLU A 90 -4.49 -0.45 -4.94
CA GLU A 90 -3.85 0.84 -5.12
C GLU A 90 -3.51 1.46 -3.75
N PRO A 91 -2.44 2.26 -3.66
CA PRO A 91 -2.13 2.96 -2.42
C PRO A 91 -3.20 4.02 -2.11
N GLY A 92 -3.54 4.14 -0.85
CA GLY A 92 -4.40 5.19 -0.32
C GLY A 92 -3.67 5.99 0.76
N PRO A 93 -4.29 7.02 1.33
CA PRO A 93 -3.66 7.90 2.34
C PRO A 93 -3.17 7.17 3.60
N LYS A 94 -3.69 5.98 3.87
CA LYS A 94 -3.30 5.12 5.00
C LYS A 94 -2.54 3.87 4.56
N SER A 95 -2.01 3.88 3.32
CA SER A 95 -1.22 2.76 2.82
C SER A 95 0.04 2.58 3.65
N GLN A 96 0.46 1.33 3.82
CA GLN A 96 1.64 0.97 4.61
C GLN A 96 2.58 0.13 3.75
N GLY A 97 3.87 0.41 3.86
CA GLY A 97 4.90 -0.46 3.32
C GLY A 97 5.05 -1.71 4.18
N TYR A 98 5.56 -2.77 3.58
CA TYR A 98 5.86 -4.02 4.28
C TYR A 98 6.91 -4.86 3.56
N VAL A 99 7.61 -5.69 4.34
CA VAL A 99 8.40 -6.81 3.85
C VAL A 99 7.63 -8.10 4.15
N SER A 100 7.44 -8.94 3.15
CA SER A 100 6.69 -10.19 3.26
C SER A 100 7.26 -11.23 2.29
N ASN A 101 6.50 -12.27 2.01
CA ASN A 101 6.69 -13.20 0.91
C ASN A 101 5.44 -13.22 0.01
N VAL A 102 5.50 -13.95 -1.10
CA VAL A 102 4.38 -14.05 -2.04
C VAL A 102 3.13 -14.59 -1.36
N GLU A 103 3.26 -15.62 -0.51
CA GLU A 103 2.15 -16.16 0.28
C GLU A 103 1.46 -15.08 1.12
N GLY A 104 2.22 -14.30 1.90
CA GLY A 104 1.69 -13.22 2.72
C GLY A 104 1.05 -12.08 1.91
N VAL A 105 1.48 -11.86 0.66
CA VAL A 105 0.79 -10.92 -0.25
C VAL A 105 -0.57 -11.47 -0.65
N ILE A 106 -0.66 -12.77 -1.02
CA ILE A 106 -1.92 -13.42 -1.37
C ILE A 106 -2.88 -13.41 -0.18
N GLU A 107 -2.41 -13.71 1.04
CA GLU A 107 -3.22 -13.64 2.26
C GLU A 107 -3.77 -12.23 2.51
N ARG A 108 -2.99 -11.18 2.24
CA ARG A 108 -3.47 -9.79 2.32
C ARG A 108 -4.59 -9.52 1.33
N PHE A 109 -4.51 -10.06 0.11
CA PHE A 109 -5.60 -9.99 -0.86
C PHE A 109 -6.84 -10.75 -0.39
N ILE A 110 -6.70 -11.96 0.14
CA ILE A 110 -7.81 -12.73 0.73
C ILE A 110 -8.46 -11.94 1.86
N ASN A 111 -7.68 -11.32 2.74
CA ASN A 111 -8.20 -10.46 3.80
C ASN A 111 -8.91 -9.21 3.25
N ALA A 112 -8.47 -8.67 2.10
CA ALA A 112 -9.15 -7.57 1.43
C ALA A 112 -10.52 -8.01 0.88
N THR A 113 -10.63 -9.22 0.31
CA THR A 113 -11.93 -9.76 -0.14
C THR A 113 -12.91 -9.95 1.02
N HIS A 114 -12.44 -10.36 2.20
CA HIS A 114 -13.31 -10.46 3.39
C HIS A 114 -13.86 -9.09 3.81
N ARG A 115 -13.03 -8.04 3.78
CA ARG A 115 -13.48 -6.67 4.09
C ARG A 115 -14.44 -6.14 3.03
N ALA A 116 -14.14 -6.38 1.75
CA ALA A 116 -15.02 -5.98 0.66
C ALA A 116 -16.42 -6.63 0.78
N ARG A 117 -16.48 -7.92 1.13
CA ARG A 117 -17.74 -8.61 1.32
C ARG A 117 -18.65 -7.96 2.39
N ALA A 118 -18.04 -7.44 3.45
CA ALA A 118 -18.80 -6.75 4.50
C ALA A 118 -19.37 -5.38 4.06
N LEU A 119 -18.83 -4.81 2.96
CA LEU A 119 -19.28 -3.53 2.41
C LEU A 119 -20.35 -3.70 1.30
N TYR A 120 -20.43 -4.88 0.67
CA TYR A 120 -21.29 -5.18 -0.48
C TYR A 120 -22.26 -6.34 -0.18
N ASP A 121 -22.78 -6.41 1.05
CA ASP A 121 -23.65 -7.51 1.52
C ASP A 121 -25.02 -7.58 0.83
N GLU A 122 -25.49 -6.49 0.22
CA GLU A 122 -26.76 -6.41 -0.50
C GLU A 122 -26.65 -6.64 -2.03
N ASP A 123 -25.44 -6.69 -2.59
CA ASP A 123 -25.20 -6.85 -4.04
C ASP A 123 -24.74 -8.28 -4.37
N GLU A 124 -25.67 -9.11 -4.84
CA GLU A 124 -25.42 -10.51 -5.18
C GLU A 124 -24.32 -10.70 -6.24
N GLU A 125 -24.20 -9.81 -7.23
CA GLU A 125 -23.19 -9.90 -8.28
C GLU A 125 -21.79 -9.58 -7.72
N SER A 126 -21.67 -8.52 -6.93
CA SER A 126 -20.43 -8.18 -6.23
C SER A 126 -19.99 -9.28 -5.27
N ILE A 127 -20.93 -9.86 -4.50
CA ILE A 127 -20.63 -11.00 -3.61
C ILE A 127 -20.09 -12.19 -4.40
N LYS A 128 -20.71 -12.54 -5.52
CA LYS A 128 -20.27 -13.66 -6.37
C LYS A 128 -18.85 -13.43 -6.90
N ASN A 129 -18.56 -12.22 -7.36
CA ASN A 129 -17.23 -11.85 -7.84
C ASN A 129 -16.19 -11.90 -6.72
N ILE A 130 -16.50 -11.39 -5.52
CA ILE A 130 -15.62 -11.44 -4.35
C ILE A 130 -15.30 -12.89 -3.95
N ILE A 131 -16.32 -13.76 -3.94
CA ILE A 131 -16.14 -15.20 -3.63
C ILE A 131 -15.26 -15.89 -4.68
N SER A 132 -15.50 -15.61 -5.98
CA SER A 132 -14.69 -16.16 -7.08
C SER A 132 -13.24 -15.74 -6.96
N THR A 133 -12.97 -14.45 -6.75
CA THR A 133 -11.61 -13.92 -6.51
C THR A 133 -10.94 -14.61 -5.32
N LYS A 134 -11.64 -14.72 -4.19
CA LYS A 134 -11.11 -15.39 -3.00
C LYS A 134 -10.75 -16.85 -3.28
N ASN A 135 -11.66 -17.61 -3.90
CA ASN A 135 -11.44 -19.04 -4.21
C ASN A 135 -10.25 -19.22 -5.16
N PHE A 136 -10.10 -18.34 -6.14
CA PHE A 136 -8.95 -18.37 -7.05
C PHE A 136 -7.64 -18.09 -6.30
N LEU A 137 -7.59 -17.10 -5.42
CA LEU A 137 -6.42 -16.81 -4.59
C LEU A 137 -6.05 -18.00 -3.68
N GLU A 138 -7.02 -18.66 -3.06
CA GLU A 138 -6.81 -19.86 -2.25
C GLU A 138 -6.28 -21.04 -3.09
N SER A 139 -6.72 -21.17 -4.35
CA SER A 139 -6.23 -22.23 -5.25
C SER A 139 -4.75 -22.03 -5.62
N ILE A 140 -4.28 -20.79 -5.72
CA ILE A 140 -2.85 -20.48 -5.91
C ILE A 140 -2.03 -20.98 -4.70
N LEU A 141 -2.50 -20.69 -3.48
CA LEU A 141 -1.84 -21.17 -2.25
C LEU A 141 -1.76 -22.69 -2.16
N LYS A 142 -2.79 -23.38 -2.64
CA LYS A 142 -2.80 -24.85 -2.72
C LYS A 142 -1.92 -25.40 -3.84
N GLY A 143 -1.49 -24.55 -4.78
CA GLY A 143 -0.70 -24.93 -5.95
C GLY A 143 -1.54 -25.57 -7.05
N GLU A 144 -2.82 -25.32 -7.07
CA GLU A 144 -3.77 -25.79 -8.09
C GLU A 144 -3.78 -24.89 -9.33
N ASN A 145 -3.45 -23.59 -9.15
CA ASN A 145 -3.37 -22.61 -10.21
C ASN A 145 -2.08 -21.78 -10.11
N GLU A 146 -1.70 -21.20 -11.23
CA GLU A 146 -0.66 -20.17 -11.33
C GLU A 146 -1.30 -18.82 -11.65
N ALA A 147 -0.62 -17.74 -11.29
CA ALA A 147 -1.04 -16.38 -11.59
C ALA A 147 0.15 -15.44 -11.71
N THR A 148 -0.08 -14.22 -12.12
CA THR A 148 0.95 -13.19 -12.26
C THR A 148 0.82 -12.17 -11.13
N LEU A 149 1.84 -12.09 -10.27
CA LEU A 149 1.98 -11.00 -9.31
C LEU A 149 2.67 -9.83 -9.98
N ILE A 150 2.05 -8.66 -9.95
CA ILE A 150 2.58 -7.41 -10.50
C ILE A 150 2.69 -6.39 -9.38
N ILE A 151 3.84 -5.73 -9.29
CA ILE A 151 4.07 -4.57 -8.40
C ILE A 151 4.55 -3.41 -9.26
N GLU A 152 3.81 -2.32 -9.26
CA GLU A 152 4.14 -1.07 -9.97
C GLU A 152 4.47 0.00 -8.94
N ASP A 153 5.71 0.48 -8.95
CA ASP A 153 6.18 1.44 -7.96
C ASP A 153 6.75 2.68 -8.63
N PRO A 154 6.08 3.83 -8.52
CA PRO A 154 6.52 5.08 -9.12
C PRO A 154 7.80 5.66 -8.49
N TYR A 155 8.22 5.17 -7.32
CA TYR A 155 9.43 5.61 -6.64
C TYR A 155 10.52 4.52 -6.56
N GLY A 156 10.28 3.33 -7.16
CA GLY A 156 11.26 2.24 -7.21
C GLY A 156 11.65 1.64 -5.85
N GLN A 157 10.82 1.84 -4.82
CA GLN A 157 11.08 1.39 -3.46
C GLN A 157 10.59 -0.03 -3.20
N SER A 158 10.00 -0.68 -4.19
CA SER A 158 9.44 -2.03 -4.11
C SER A 158 10.24 -3.01 -4.94
N LYS A 159 10.17 -4.31 -4.60
CA LYS A 159 10.80 -5.38 -5.39
C LYS A 159 10.21 -6.75 -5.08
N ILE A 160 10.25 -7.62 -6.08
CA ILE A 160 10.06 -9.07 -5.90
C ILE A 160 11.44 -9.71 -6.02
N VAL A 161 11.90 -10.34 -4.94
CA VAL A 161 13.22 -10.98 -4.85
C VAL A 161 13.07 -12.46 -5.21
N ASP A 162 13.14 -12.74 -6.51
CA ASP A 162 13.10 -14.08 -7.10
C ASP A 162 13.90 -14.08 -8.39
N LEU A 163 14.59 -15.20 -8.70
CA LEU A 163 15.40 -15.32 -9.92
C LEU A 163 14.57 -15.26 -11.22
N LYS A 164 13.28 -15.58 -11.13
CA LYS A 164 12.34 -15.54 -12.25
C LYS A 164 11.56 -14.24 -12.34
N ALA A 165 11.69 -13.36 -11.33
CA ALA A 165 11.06 -12.06 -11.36
C ALA A 165 11.67 -11.18 -12.45
N LYS A 166 10.82 -10.52 -13.21
CA LYS A 166 11.23 -9.54 -14.21
C LYS A 166 11.02 -8.14 -13.65
N SER A 167 11.96 -7.26 -13.93
CA SER A 167 11.88 -5.85 -13.56
C SER A 167 12.09 -5.01 -14.81
N VAL A 168 11.13 -4.12 -15.09
CA VAL A 168 11.20 -3.19 -16.22
C VAL A 168 10.91 -1.78 -15.74
N PRO A 169 11.52 -0.74 -16.33
CA PRO A 169 11.16 0.64 -16.03
C PRO A 169 9.69 0.90 -16.36
N LEU A 170 9.01 1.72 -15.57
CA LEU A 170 7.69 2.25 -15.89
C LEU A 170 7.81 3.34 -16.95
N THR A 171 6.90 3.34 -17.90
CA THR A 171 6.79 4.41 -18.90
C THR A 171 6.14 5.65 -18.29
N GLU A 172 6.34 6.81 -18.93
CA GLU A 172 5.68 8.06 -18.50
C GLU A 172 4.14 7.97 -18.52
N GLU A 173 3.59 7.18 -19.46
CA GLU A 173 2.16 6.96 -19.55
C GLU A 173 1.65 6.11 -18.39
N GLU A 174 2.35 5.02 -18.05
CA GLU A 174 2.03 4.19 -16.90
C GLU A 174 2.12 5.00 -15.60
N LEU A 175 3.16 5.82 -15.44
CA LEU A 175 3.34 6.68 -14.25
C LEU A 175 2.17 7.64 -14.03
N LYS A 176 1.63 8.24 -15.10
CA LYS A 176 0.48 9.16 -15.01
C LYS A 176 -0.80 8.48 -14.55
N THR A 177 -0.93 7.16 -14.74
CA THR A 177 -2.11 6.40 -14.35
C THR A 177 -2.02 5.83 -12.93
N LEU A 178 -0.81 5.80 -12.35
CA LEU A 178 -0.59 5.25 -11.02
C LEU A 178 -0.99 6.26 -9.93
N LYS A 179 -1.76 5.78 -8.95
CA LYS A 179 -2.02 6.53 -7.73
C LYS A 179 -0.85 6.36 -6.77
N THR A 180 -0.42 7.44 -6.15
CA THR A 180 0.68 7.42 -5.16
C THR A 180 0.20 7.43 -3.70
N GLY A 181 -1.10 7.57 -3.49
CA GLY A 181 -1.69 7.73 -2.15
C GLY A 181 -1.50 9.15 -1.56
N PHE A 182 -0.78 10.01 -2.25
CA PHE A 182 -0.61 11.42 -1.91
C PHE A 182 -1.20 12.26 -3.02
N THR A 183 -1.98 13.25 -2.66
CA THR A 183 -2.35 14.33 -3.57
C THR A 183 -1.28 15.40 -3.44
N ILE A 184 -0.50 15.61 -4.50
CA ILE A 184 0.36 16.79 -4.56
C ILE A 184 -0.59 17.93 -4.91
N LEU A 185 -0.90 18.75 -3.92
CA LEU A 185 -1.63 20.01 -4.14
C LEU A 185 -0.60 20.99 -4.67
N ASP A 186 -0.77 21.49 -5.87
CA ASP A 186 -0.03 22.63 -6.37
C ASP A 186 -0.36 23.87 -5.54
N GLN A 187 0.52 24.88 -5.56
CA GLN A 187 0.27 26.11 -4.78
C GLN A 187 -1.05 26.80 -5.15
N GLU A 188 -1.52 26.60 -6.38
CA GLU A 188 -2.81 27.10 -6.86
C GLU A 188 -3.97 26.35 -6.18
N ASP A 189 -3.94 25.03 -6.10
CA ASP A 189 -4.94 24.19 -5.39
C ASP A 189 -5.01 24.54 -3.90
N LEU A 190 -3.85 24.75 -3.26
CA LEU A 190 -3.77 25.15 -1.85
C LEU A 190 -4.36 26.53 -1.60
N ASN A 191 -4.29 27.44 -2.58
CA ASN A 191 -4.88 28.77 -2.47
C ASN A 191 -6.41 28.71 -2.67
N GLU A 192 -6.90 27.86 -3.58
CA GLU A 192 -8.33 27.65 -3.80
C GLU A 192 -9.00 27.02 -2.55
N GLU A 193 -8.40 25.96 -1.97
CA GLU A 193 -8.91 25.39 -0.70
C GLU A 193 -8.92 26.40 0.45
N ARG A 194 -7.88 27.24 0.57
CA ARG A 194 -7.83 28.29 1.60
C ARG A 194 -8.90 29.35 1.40
N GLU A 195 -9.22 29.69 0.16
CA GLU A 195 -10.31 30.65 -0.14
C GLU A 195 -11.69 30.03 0.12
N GLU A 196 -11.88 28.74 -0.16
CA GLU A 196 -13.14 28.03 0.15
C GLU A 196 -13.38 27.94 1.65
N ILE A 197 -12.35 27.56 2.43
CA ILE A 197 -12.43 27.53 3.90
C ILE A 197 -12.79 28.91 4.47
N LYS A 198 -12.15 30.00 3.98
CA LYS A 198 -12.47 31.36 4.41
C LYS A 198 -13.90 31.78 4.05
N LYS A 199 -14.42 31.33 2.89
CA LYS A 199 -15.81 31.60 2.48
C LYS A 199 -16.81 30.84 3.36
N GLU A 200 -16.49 29.64 3.80
CA GLU A 200 -17.34 28.87 4.73
C GLU A 200 -17.33 29.44 6.15
N GLU A 201 -16.17 29.89 6.65
CA GLU A 201 -16.07 30.55 7.96
C GLU A 201 -16.84 31.85 8.00
N ASN A 202 -16.75 32.67 6.94
CA ASN A 202 -17.51 33.92 6.81
C ASN A 202 -19.02 33.69 6.66
N LYS A 203 -19.47 32.57 6.08
CA LYS A 203 -20.89 32.18 6.04
C LYS A 203 -21.41 31.79 7.40
N LYS A 204 -20.63 31.09 8.21
CA LYS A 204 -21.03 30.69 9.57
C LYS A 204 -21.09 31.88 10.53
N SER A 205 -20.19 32.84 10.41
CA SER A 205 -20.21 34.04 11.25
C SER A 205 -21.36 35.05 10.93
N ASN A 206 -21.97 34.93 9.75
CA ASN A 206 -23.12 35.78 9.36
C ASN A 206 -24.50 35.12 9.65
N THR A 207 -24.52 33.89 10.12
CA THR A 207 -25.77 33.20 10.51
C THR A 207 -26.04 33.22 12.02
N ASP A 208 -25.09 33.72 12.82
CA ASP A 208 -25.20 33.84 14.28
C ASP A 208 -25.43 35.27 14.77
N ASN A 209 -25.94 36.17 13.91
CA ASN A 209 -26.34 37.55 14.28
C ASN A 209 -27.83 37.80 14.03
#